data_1a658902d4aca9d611c31ecd914b86e0
#
_entry.id   1a658902d4aca9d611c31ecd914b86e0
#
_cell.length_a   1.000
_cell.length_b   1.000
_cell.length_c   1.000
_cell.angle_alpha   90.00
_cell.angle_beta   90.00
_cell.angle_gamma   90.00
#
_symmetry.space_group_name_H-M   'P 1'
#
loop_
_entity.id
_entity.type
_entity.pdbx_description
1 polymer ?
#
loop_
_entity_poly.entity_id
_entity_poly.type
_entity_poly.pdbx_seq_one_letter_code
_entity_poly.pdbx_strand_id
1 'polypeptide(L)'
;MIQIDGMAITRGDAQHGFRVALPSLTLEKGEIGALTGLSGSGKSTLLEMIGLILRPDELTHFQLGDDLIITQAVLSNEQAQLASLRAEKLGFMLQSGGLLPFLTVMQNIQLPRKMLGLTPHSAWLDHAIDHLQLRPLLSRFPRQLSIGERQRAAFIRAIAHEPALLLADEPTAALDPHNAQALYALIVEMVKQLDISALVVSHDWSLVERFGFSHYHAQLQGDGSVFIKQ
;
A
#
# COMPACT_ATOMS: atom_id res chain seq x y z
N MET A 1 8.82 9.95 7.09
CA MET A 1 9.79 9.28 6.18
C MET A 1 9.69 7.78 6.32
N ILE A 2 9.83 7.03 5.23
CA ILE A 2 9.97 5.56 5.25
C ILE A 2 11.35 5.25 4.71
N GLN A 3 12.12 4.45 5.45
CA GLN A 3 13.44 4.01 5.01
C GLN A 3 13.60 2.50 5.22
N ILE A 4 14.04 1.81 4.17
CA ILE A 4 14.30 0.37 4.19
C ILE A 4 15.62 0.11 3.49
N ASP A 5 16.54 -0.62 4.13
CA ASP A 5 17.82 -0.99 3.56
C ASP A 5 18.09 -2.50 3.72
N GLY A 6 18.62 -3.10 2.67
CA GLY A 6 19.09 -4.49 2.66
C GLY A 6 17.99 -5.52 2.92
N MET A 7 16.76 -5.29 2.41
CA MET A 7 15.65 -6.24 2.55
C MET A 7 15.72 -7.30 1.46
N ALA A 8 15.68 -8.59 1.82
CA ALA A 8 15.60 -9.67 0.84
C ALA A 8 14.93 -10.92 1.41
N ILE A 9 14.37 -11.72 0.48
CA ILE A 9 13.83 -13.04 0.76
C ILE A 9 14.12 -13.99 -0.40
N THR A 10 14.33 -15.29 -0.09
CA THR A 10 14.39 -16.34 -1.10
C THR A 10 13.18 -17.25 -0.94
N ARG A 11 12.38 -17.42 -1.98
CA ARG A 11 11.17 -18.26 -2.01
C ARG A 11 11.37 -19.44 -2.94
N GLY A 12 10.96 -20.63 -2.51
CA GLY A 12 11.14 -21.87 -3.23
C GLY A 12 11.93 -22.90 -2.41
N ASP A 13 12.40 -23.95 -3.07
CA ASP A 13 13.24 -24.98 -2.48
C ASP A 13 14.73 -24.69 -2.76
N ALA A 14 15.62 -25.54 -2.19
CA ALA A 14 17.06 -25.40 -2.33
C ALA A 14 17.59 -25.50 -3.79
N GLN A 15 16.75 -25.98 -4.73
CA GLN A 15 17.13 -26.16 -6.14
C GLN A 15 16.47 -25.13 -7.06
N HIS A 16 15.35 -24.53 -6.63
CA HIS A 16 14.53 -23.60 -7.44
C HIS A 16 14.08 -22.38 -6.61
N GLY A 17 15.00 -21.75 -5.90
CA GLY A 17 14.73 -20.56 -5.12
C GLY A 17 14.70 -19.31 -5.98
N PHE A 18 13.67 -18.46 -5.84
CA PHE A 18 13.61 -17.14 -6.44
C PHE A 18 13.88 -16.06 -5.38
N ARG A 19 14.98 -15.33 -5.55
CA ARG A 19 15.36 -14.24 -4.63
C ARG A 19 14.71 -12.93 -5.03
N VAL A 20 14.08 -12.26 -4.07
CA VAL A 20 13.56 -10.89 -4.22
C VAL A 20 14.34 -9.98 -3.29
N ALA A 21 15.00 -8.97 -3.82
CA ALA A 21 15.85 -8.08 -3.05
C ALA A 21 15.51 -6.59 -3.31
N LEU A 22 15.55 -5.81 -2.23
CA LEU A 22 15.46 -4.35 -2.22
C LEU A 22 16.68 -3.81 -1.49
N PRO A 23 17.72 -3.32 -2.21
CA PRO A 23 18.92 -2.75 -1.60
C PRO A 23 18.61 -1.53 -0.73
N SER A 24 17.79 -0.62 -1.24
CA SER A 24 17.34 0.56 -0.48
C SER A 24 16.04 1.11 -1.03
N LEU A 25 15.21 1.65 -0.14
CA LEU A 25 14.01 2.43 -0.45
C LEU A 25 13.92 3.57 0.55
N THR A 26 13.75 4.78 0.04
CA THR A 26 13.45 5.95 0.87
C THR A 26 12.29 6.70 0.24
N LEU A 27 11.27 6.96 1.05
CA LEU A 27 10.11 7.79 0.69
C LEU A 27 9.95 8.86 1.76
N GLU A 28 9.98 10.11 1.33
CA GLU A 28 9.63 11.23 2.19
C GLU A 28 8.12 11.30 2.43
N LYS A 29 7.69 12.06 3.43
CA LYS A 29 6.28 12.35 3.64
C LYS A 29 5.69 13.04 2.39
N GLY A 30 4.49 12.66 2.00
CA GLY A 30 3.87 13.15 0.78
C GLY A 30 4.42 12.55 -0.52
N GLU A 31 5.43 11.66 -0.44
CA GLU A 31 6.03 11.00 -1.60
C GLU A 31 5.34 9.68 -1.93
N ILE A 32 5.27 9.39 -3.23
CA ILE A 32 4.74 8.13 -3.76
C ILE A 32 5.84 7.40 -4.53
N GLY A 33 6.15 6.19 -4.08
CA GLY A 33 6.99 5.25 -4.81
C GLY A 33 6.15 4.29 -5.65
N ALA A 34 6.69 3.87 -6.80
CA ALA A 34 6.09 2.85 -7.64
C ALA A 34 7.02 1.65 -7.81
N LEU A 35 6.51 0.46 -7.50
CA LEU A 35 7.15 -0.82 -7.80
C LEU A 35 6.69 -1.28 -9.18
N THR A 36 7.62 -1.41 -10.10
CA THR A 36 7.34 -1.84 -11.48
C THR A 36 8.20 -3.04 -11.88
N GLY A 37 7.82 -3.72 -12.94
CA GLY A 37 8.52 -4.90 -13.46
C GLY A 37 7.57 -5.92 -14.08
N LEU A 38 8.13 -6.94 -14.69
CA LEU A 38 7.38 -8.02 -15.34
C LEU A 38 6.51 -8.78 -14.32
N SER A 39 5.49 -9.49 -14.82
CA SER A 39 4.74 -10.43 -13.99
C SER A 39 5.69 -11.49 -13.43
N GLY A 40 5.50 -11.88 -12.16
CA GLY A 40 6.39 -12.85 -11.49
C GLY A 40 7.71 -12.26 -10.97
N SER A 41 8.00 -10.96 -11.16
CA SER A 41 9.25 -10.34 -10.65
C SER A 41 9.29 -10.12 -9.13
N GLY A 42 8.28 -10.57 -8.38
CA GLY A 42 8.29 -10.48 -6.92
C GLY A 42 7.74 -9.18 -6.34
N LYS A 43 7.03 -8.33 -7.11
CA LYS A 43 6.43 -7.07 -6.62
C LYS A 43 5.51 -7.27 -5.42
N SER A 44 4.57 -8.23 -5.52
CA SER A 44 3.66 -8.54 -4.40
C SER A 44 4.42 -9.13 -3.21
N THR A 45 5.44 -9.98 -3.44
CA THR A 45 6.31 -10.49 -2.37
C THR A 45 7.02 -9.35 -1.63
N LEU A 46 7.55 -8.37 -2.37
CA LEU A 46 8.18 -7.20 -1.78
C LEU A 46 7.16 -6.35 -1.01
N LEU A 47 5.96 -6.14 -1.58
CA LEU A 47 4.89 -5.42 -0.92
C LEU A 47 4.45 -6.11 0.39
N GLU A 48 4.38 -7.45 0.41
CA GLU A 48 4.06 -8.25 1.59
C GLU A 48 5.16 -8.15 2.68
N MET A 49 6.45 -8.11 2.30
CA MET A 49 7.54 -7.89 3.26
C MET A 49 7.45 -6.49 3.89
N ILE A 50 7.32 -5.45 3.06
CA ILE A 50 7.15 -4.07 3.53
C ILE A 50 5.88 -3.93 4.37
N GLY A 51 4.83 -4.66 4.00
CA GLY A 51 3.55 -4.75 4.71
C GLY A 51 3.58 -5.54 6.00
N LEU A 52 4.74 -6.03 6.45
CA LEU A 52 4.92 -6.82 7.68
C LEU A 52 4.07 -8.12 7.69
N ILE A 53 3.68 -8.62 6.51
CA ILE A 53 2.95 -9.88 6.34
C ILE A 53 3.93 -11.04 6.17
N LEU A 54 4.97 -10.81 5.37
CA LEU A 54 5.99 -11.80 5.07
C LEU A 54 7.31 -11.39 5.73
N ARG A 55 7.91 -12.31 6.50
CA ARG A 55 9.21 -12.08 7.14
C ARG A 55 10.31 -12.16 6.08
N PRO A 56 11.18 -11.13 5.93
CA PRO A 56 12.37 -11.21 5.10
C PRO A 56 13.43 -12.14 5.74
N ASP A 57 14.29 -12.73 4.92
CA ASP A 57 15.49 -13.48 5.39
C ASP A 57 16.61 -12.53 5.80
N GLU A 58 16.69 -11.36 5.11
CA GLU A 58 17.69 -10.34 5.33
C GLU A 58 17.00 -8.96 5.47
N LEU A 59 17.49 -8.17 6.41
CA LEU A 59 17.05 -6.79 6.61
C LEU A 59 18.12 -6.05 7.42
N THR A 60 18.61 -4.95 6.89
CA THR A 60 19.60 -4.11 7.57
C THR A 60 18.96 -3.01 8.38
N HIS A 61 17.97 -2.33 7.78
CA HIS A 61 17.26 -1.23 8.43
C HIS A 61 15.82 -1.16 7.94
N PHE A 62 14.88 -0.88 8.87
CA PHE A 62 13.49 -0.56 8.53
C PHE A 62 12.95 0.47 9.51
N GLN A 63 12.63 1.65 8.99
CA GLN A 63 12.04 2.75 9.73
C GLN A 63 10.68 3.13 9.12
N LEU A 64 9.67 3.27 9.99
CA LEU A 64 8.31 3.74 9.67
C LEU A 64 8.04 5.06 10.40
N GLY A 65 7.91 6.14 9.65
CA GLY A 65 7.78 7.47 10.24
C GLY A 65 9.12 8.03 10.69
N ASP A 66 9.11 9.08 11.51
CA ASP A 66 10.33 9.84 11.80
C ASP A 66 11.24 9.15 12.85
N ASP A 67 10.65 8.42 13.82
CA ASP A 67 11.40 7.88 14.95
C ASP A 67 11.21 6.37 15.21
N LEU A 68 10.41 5.66 14.40
CA LEU A 68 10.04 4.29 14.65
C LEU A 68 10.90 3.29 13.84
N ILE A 69 11.97 2.78 14.45
CA ILE A 69 12.79 1.72 13.87
C ILE A 69 12.23 0.36 14.28
N ILE A 70 11.88 -0.48 13.30
CA ILE A 70 11.22 -1.77 13.50
C ILE A 70 12.05 -2.98 13.03
N THR A 71 13.29 -2.76 12.62
CA THR A 71 14.19 -3.80 12.09
C THR A 71 14.21 -5.05 12.96
N GLN A 72 14.42 -4.88 14.26
CA GLN A 72 14.53 -6.03 15.19
C GLN A 72 13.19 -6.77 15.32
N ALA A 73 12.08 -6.07 15.44
CA ALA A 73 10.75 -6.69 15.53
C ALA A 73 10.42 -7.53 14.29
N VAL A 74 10.81 -7.05 13.10
CA VAL A 74 10.64 -7.78 11.83
C VAL A 74 11.50 -9.04 11.79
N LEU A 75 12.79 -8.93 12.12
CA LEU A 75 13.73 -10.08 12.12
C LEU A 75 13.39 -11.11 13.18
N SER A 76 12.97 -10.67 14.37
CA SER A 76 12.54 -11.56 15.46
C SER A 76 11.13 -12.14 15.24
N ASN A 77 10.40 -11.66 14.21
CA ASN A 77 9.04 -12.08 13.89
C ASN A 77 8.05 -11.93 15.08
N GLU A 78 8.12 -10.80 15.76
CA GLU A 78 7.29 -10.48 16.93
C GLU A 78 5.85 -10.20 16.52
N GLN A 79 5.08 -11.28 16.29
CA GLN A 79 3.76 -11.22 15.64
C GLN A 79 2.76 -10.26 16.31
N ALA A 80 2.76 -10.17 17.64
CA ALA A 80 1.87 -9.25 18.35
C ALA A 80 2.21 -7.78 18.03
N GLN A 81 3.51 -7.43 18.09
CA GLN A 81 3.98 -6.08 17.75
C GLN A 81 3.76 -5.76 16.27
N LEU A 82 4.09 -6.71 15.37
CA LEU A 82 3.87 -6.53 13.93
C LEU A 82 2.38 -6.36 13.60
N ALA A 83 1.48 -7.05 14.31
CA ALA A 83 0.03 -6.88 14.12
C ALA A 83 -0.44 -5.46 14.54
N SER A 84 0.04 -4.96 15.69
CA SER A 84 -0.21 -3.57 16.11
C SER A 84 0.30 -2.56 15.09
N LEU A 85 1.54 -2.73 14.63
CA LEU A 85 2.15 -1.85 13.63
C LEU A 85 1.38 -1.86 12.30
N ARG A 86 0.95 -3.05 11.84
CA ARG A 86 0.09 -3.14 10.64
C ARG A 86 -1.21 -2.37 10.82
N ALA A 87 -1.84 -2.52 11.96
CA ALA A 87 -3.12 -1.87 12.22
C ALA A 87 -3.01 -0.34 12.36
N GLU A 88 -1.92 0.15 12.96
CA GLU A 88 -1.74 1.56 13.29
C GLU A 88 -1.03 2.36 12.19
N LYS A 89 -0.01 1.76 11.54
CA LYS A 89 0.94 2.48 10.67
C LYS A 89 0.77 2.18 9.20
N LEU A 90 0.08 1.09 8.84
CA LEU A 90 -0.03 0.67 7.44
C LEU A 90 -1.48 0.71 6.96
N GLY A 91 -1.68 1.27 5.77
CA GLY A 91 -2.90 1.17 5.00
C GLY A 91 -2.71 0.19 3.85
N PHE A 92 -3.69 -0.69 3.62
CA PHE A 92 -3.65 -1.64 2.50
C PHE A 92 -4.79 -1.44 1.54
N MET A 93 -4.45 -1.26 0.26
CA MET A 93 -5.37 -1.28 -0.86
C MET A 93 -5.02 -2.46 -1.77
N LEU A 94 -5.84 -3.50 -1.74
CA LEU A 94 -5.68 -4.69 -2.56
C LEU A 94 -6.23 -4.47 -3.97
N GLN A 95 -5.76 -5.21 -4.96
CA GLN A 95 -6.23 -5.17 -6.35
C GLN A 95 -7.75 -5.33 -6.47
N SER A 96 -8.35 -6.24 -5.70
CA SER A 96 -9.80 -6.44 -5.63
C SER A 96 -10.56 -5.38 -4.81
N GLY A 97 -9.85 -4.38 -4.25
CA GLY A 97 -10.35 -3.43 -3.26
C GLY A 97 -10.49 -4.00 -1.86
N GLY A 98 -10.68 -5.30 -1.70
CA GLY A 98 -10.73 -6.00 -0.41
C GLY A 98 -11.86 -5.55 0.54
N LEU A 99 -12.93 -4.90 0.05
CA LEU A 99 -14.07 -4.51 0.90
C LEU A 99 -14.79 -5.75 1.42
N LEU A 100 -15.18 -5.72 2.68
CA LEU A 100 -15.95 -6.79 3.30
C LEU A 100 -17.39 -6.77 2.78
N PRO A 101 -17.87 -7.84 2.11
CA PRO A 101 -19.12 -7.82 1.36
C PRO A 101 -20.38 -7.72 2.22
N PHE A 102 -20.28 -8.06 3.51
CA PHE A 102 -21.36 -8.02 4.49
C PHE A 102 -21.41 -6.70 5.28
N LEU A 103 -20.49 -5.77 5.05
CA LEU A 103 -20.48 -4.43 5.61
C LEU A 103 -20.88 -3.42 4.53
N THR A 104 -21.58 -2.36 4.95
CA THR A 104 -21.83 -1.21 4.08
C THR A 104 -20.53 -0.47 3.76
N VAL A 105 -20.54 0.44 2.79
CA VAL A 105 -19.40 1.30 2.46
C VAL A 105 -18.93 2.07 3.70
N MET A 106 -19.83 2.71 4.43
CA MET A 106 -19.49 3.43 5.66
C MET A 106 -18.84 2.51 6.70
N GLN A 107 -19.41 1.32 6.91
CA GLN A 107 -18.89 0.36 7.88
C GLN A 107 -17.48 -0.14 7.47
N ASN A 108 -17.25 -0.35 6.18
CA ASN A 108 -15.92 -0.69 5.65
C ASN A 108 -14.91 0.45 5.92
N ILE A 109 -15.28 1.69 5.62
CA ILE A 109 -14.43 2.88 5.81
C ILE A 109 -14.09 3.07 7.30
N GLN A 110 -15.06 2.90 8.18
CA GLN A 110 -14.87 3.09 9.62
C GLN A 110 -14.15 1.94 10.32
N LEU A 111 -14.03 0.77 9.67
CA LEU A 111 -13.52 -0.44 10.32
C LEU A 111 -12.10 -0.27 10.90
N PRO A 112 -11.10 0.28 10.17
CA PRO A 112 -9.76 0.49 10.73
C PRO A 112 -9.77 1.39 11.96
N ARG A 113 -10.53 2.48 11.92
CA ARG A 113 -10.65 3.41 13.06
C ARG A 113 -11.27 2.72 14.29
N LYS A 114 -12.32 1.92 14.09
CA LYS A 114 -12.97 1.16 15.18
C LYS A 114 -12.02 0.13 15.80
N MET A 115 -11.23 -0.56 14.99
CA MET A 115 -10.25 -1.54 15.49
C MET A 115 -9.17 -0.88 16.36
N LEU A 116 -8.83 0.36 16.09
CA LEU A 116 -7.88 1.16 16.88
C LEU A 116 -8.51 1.94 18.04
N GLY A 117 -9.82 1.81 18.27
CA GLY A 117 -10.52 2.58 19.30
C GLY A 117 -10.63 4.09 18.99
N LEU A 118 -10.39 4.49 17.74
CA LEU A 118 -10.52 5.87 17.30
C LEU A 118 -11.99 6.24 17.07
N THR A 119 -12.30 7.54 17.15
CA THR A 119 -13.62 8.04 16.78
C THR A 119 -13.98 7.64 15.35
N PRO A 120 -15.20 7.11 15.09
CA PRO A 120 -15.60 6.66 13.75
C PRO A 120 -15.59 7.76 12.69
N HIS A 121 -15.68 9.01 13.09
CA HIS A 121 -15.69 10.19 12.25
C HIS A 121 -14.53 11.12 12.59
N SER A 122 -14.03 11.84 11.57
CA SER A 122 -13.16 12.99 11.73
C SER A 122 -13.49 13.97 10.61
N ALA A 123 -13.20 15.26 10.83
CA ALA A 123 -13.45 16.29 9.82
C ALA A 123 -12.73 15.97 8.50
N TRP A 124 -11.52 15.44 8.61
CA TRP A 124 -10.73 14.99 7.45
C TRP A 124 -11.44 13.85 6.69
N LEU A 125 -11.89 12.81 7.40
CA LEU A 125 -12.52 11.64 6.78
C LEU A 125 -13.84 12.03 6.10
N ASP A 126 -14.62 12.88 6.73
CA ASP A 126 -15.86 13.40 6.14
C ASP A 126 -15.58 14.22 4.88
N HIS A 127 -14.54 15.08 4.90
CA HIS A 127 -14.10 15.81 3.71
C HIS A 127 -13.66 14.87 2.58
N ALA A 128 -12.86 13.85 2.89
CA ALA A 128 -12.40 12.86 1.92
C ALA A 128 -13.56 12.06 1.29
N ILE A 129 -14.55 11.66 2.10
CA ILE A 129 -15.77 10.98 1.63
C ILE A 129 -16.54 11.87 0.63
N ASP A 130 -16.66 13.16 0.91
CA ASP A 130 -17.35 14.10 0.02
C ASP A 130 -16.54 14.34 -1.26
N HIS A 131 -15.25 14.58 -1.14
CA HIS A 131 -14.34 14.80 -2.26
C HIS A 131 -14.35 13.61 -3.25
N LEU A 132 -14.38 12.38 -2.74
CA LEU A 132 -14.47 11.16 -3.53
C LEU A 132 -15.89 10.79 -3.99
N GLN A 133 -16.87 11.66 -3.71
CA GLN A 133 -18.27 11.45 -4.08
C GLN A 133 -18.86 10.13 -3.55
N LEU A 134 -18.43 9.72 -2.37
CA LEU A 134 -18.90 8.48 -1.74
C LEU A 134 -20.13 8.69 -0.85
N ARG A 135 -20.50 9.93 -0.50
CA ARG A 135 -21.63 10.25 0.39
C ARG A 135 -22.93 9.53 0.01
N PRO A 136 -23.36 9.52 -1.27
CA PRO A 136 -24.59 8.84 -1.68
C PRO A 136 -24.51 7.31 -1.61
N LEU A 137 -23.29 6.76 -1.46
CA LEU A 137 -23.00 5.33 -1.52
C LEU A 137 -22.81 4.69 -0.14
N LEU A 138 -22.74 5.49 0.92
CA LEU A 138 -22.33 5.04 2.26
C LEU A 138 -23.18 3.94 2.85
N SER A 139 -24.49 3.89 2.53
CA SER A 139 -25.42 2.85 2.96
C SER A 139 -25.43 1.60 2.07
N ARG A 140 -24.77 1.65 0.91
CA ARG A 140 -24.73 0.53 -0.03
C ARG A 140 -23.74 -0.54 0.40
N PHE A 141 -23.95 -1.76 -0.08
CA PHE A 141 -23.00 -2.86 0.06
C PHE A 141 -22.05 -2.91 -1.15
N PRO A 142 -20.83 -3.47 -1.01
CA PRO A 142 -19.83 -3.52 -2.09
C PRO A 142 -20.34 -4.09 -3.41
N ARG A 143 -21.25 -5.07 -3.38
CA ARG A 143 -21.88 -5.68 -4.58
C ARG A 143 -22.75 -4.73 -5.40
N GLN A 144 -23.16 -3.60 -4.80
CA GLN A 144 -24.03 -2.59 -5.42
C GLN A 144 -23.24 -1.43 -6.05
N LEU A 145 -21.91 -1.49 -5.96
CA LEU A 145 -21.00 -0.48 -6.46
C LEU A 145 -20.43 -0.87 -7.83
N SER A 146 -20.20 0.12 -8.68
CA SER A 146 -19.30 -0.02 -9.82
C SER A 146 -17.87 -0.34 -9.39
N ILE A 147 -17.01 -0.75 -10.30
CA ILE A 147 -15.61 -1.06 -10.00
C ILE A 147 -14.90 0.19 -9.47
N GLY A 148 -15.07 1.36 -10.13
CA GLY A 148 -14.46 2.61 -9.70
C GLY A 148 -14.95 3.09 -8.32
N GLU A 149 -16.25 2.95 -8.03
CA GLU A 149 -16.80 3.26 -6.70
C GLU A 149 -16.21 2.36 -5.62
N ARG A 150 -16.04 1.06 -5.91
CA ARG A 150 -15.39 0.12 -4.98
C ARG A 150 -13.94 0.49 -4.72
N GLN A 151 -13.18 0.85 -5.77
CA GLN A 151 -11.78 1.27 -5.63
C GLN A 151 -11.65 2.55 -4.79
N ARG A 152 -12.49 3.56 -5.03
CA ARG A 152 -12.50 4.77 -4.19
C ARG A 152 -12.84 4.45 -2.73
N ALA A 153 -13.85 3.61 -2.48
CA ALA A 153 -14.21 3.20 -1.12
C ALA A 153 -13.08 2.39 -0.44
N ALA A 154 -12.41 1.51 -1.18
CA ALA A 154 -11.27 0.74 -0.70
C ALA A 154 -10.07 1.65 -0.37
N PHE A 155 -9.82 2.65 -1.20
CA PHE A 155 -8.78 3.64 -0.96
C PHE A 155 -9.05 4.42 0.34
N ILE A 156 -10.26 4.98 0.52
CA ILE A 156 -10.60 5.70 1.77
C ILE A 156 -10.49 4.77 2.99
N ARG A 157 -10.94 3.51 2.88
CA ARG A 157 -10.76 2.55 3.98
C ARG A 157 -9.29 2.37 4.35
N ALA A 158 -8.41 2.26 3.34
CA ALA A 158 -6.98 2.04 3.56
C ALA A 158 -6.31 3.21 4.30
N ILE A 159 -6.78 4.44 4.10
CA ILE A 159 -6.19 5.64 4.71
C ILE A 159 -7.04 6.24 5.85
N ALA A 160 -8.18 5.64 6.18
CA ALA A 160 -9.14 6.20 7.15
C ALA A 160 -8.55 6.41 8.55
N HIS A 161 -7.57 5.63 8.96
CA HIS A 161 -6.88 5.72 10.25
C HIS A 161 -5.58 6.54 10.19
N GLU A 162 -5.34 7.23 9.06
CA GLU A 162 -4.18 8.11 8.86
C GLU A 162 -2.84 7.36 9.06
N PRO A 163 -2.61 6.28 8.26
CA PRO A 163 -1.39 5.47 8.38
C PRO A 163 -0.13 6.27 8.02
N ALA A 164 1.05 5.80 8.43
CA ALA A 164 2.33 6.37 7.98
C ALA A 164 2.66 5.98 6.53
N LEU A 165 2.21 4.78 6.10
CA LEU A 165 2.47 4.24 4.77
C LEU A 165 1.23 3.57 4.18
N LEU A 166 0.83 4.02 3.00
CA LEU A 166 -0.16 3.33 2.16
C LEU A 166 0.56 2.36 1.22
N LEU A 167 0.13 1.10 1.23
CA LEU A 167 0.55 0.06 0.31
C LEU A 167 -0.62 -0.26 -0.64
N ALA A 168 -0.42 -0.08 -1.95
CA ALA A 168 -1.45 -0.32 -2.95
C ALA A 168 -0.98 -1.32 -4.00
N ASP A 169 -1.65 -2.46 -4.08
CA ASP A 169 -1.35 -3.50 -5.06
C ASP A 169 -2.27 -3.35 -6.28
N GLU A 170 -1.71 -2.86 -7.38
CA GLU A 170 -2.39 -2.65 -8.66
C GLU A 170 -3.75 -1.95 -8.56
N PRO A 171 -3.84 -0.78 -7.91
CA PRO A 171 -5.11 -0.14 -7.55
C PRO A 171 -5.99 0.22 -8.77
N THR A 172 -5.39 0.29 -9.96
CA THR A 172 -6.04 0.70 -11.20
C THR A 172 -6.24 -0.42 -12.22
N ALA A 173 -5.78 -1.66 -11.95
CA ALA A 173 -5.77 -2.75 -12.93
C ALA A 173 -7.14 -3.11 -13.51
N ALA A 174 -8.22 -2.87 -12.77
CA ALA A 174 -9.59 -3.17 -13.20
C ALA A 174 -10.35 -1.94 -13.74
N LEU A 175 -9.67 -0.80 -13.90
CA LEU A 175 -10.26 0.46 -14.33
C LEU A 175 -9.93 0.76 -15.79
N ASP A 176 -10.84 1.45 -16.47
CA ASP A 176 -10.52 2.08 -17.75
C ASP A 176 -9.52 3.24 -17.55
N PRO A 177 -8.85 3.70 -18.63
CA PRO A 177 -7.79 4.70 -18.53
C PRO A 177 -8.21 6.01 -17.86
N HIS A 178 -9.46 6.46 -18.07
CA HIS A 178 -9.96 7.70 -17.48
C HIS A 178 -10.14 7.55 -15.96
N ASN A 179 -10.78 6.48 -15.52
CA ASN A 179 -10.97 6.18 -14.10
C ASN A 179 -9.64 5.86 -13.39
N ALA A 180 -8.68 5.23 -14.07
CA ALA A 180 -7.35 4.98 -13.56
C ALA A 180 -6.59 6.29 -13.26
N GLN A 181 -6.61 7.25 -14.20
CA GLN A 181 -6.02 8.58 -14.00
C GLN A 181 -6.69 9.33 -12.84
N ALA A 182 -8.02 9.30 -12.78
CA ALA A 182 -8.77 9.95 -11.71
C ALA A 182 -8.39 9.36 -10.33
N LEU A 183 -8.26 8.03 -10.21
CA LEU A 183 -7.87 7.41 -8.96
C LEU A 183 -6.43 7.76 -8.55
N TYR A 184 -5.47 7.78 -9.50
CA TYR A 184 -4.10 8.20 -9.18
C TYR A 184 -4.03 9.67 -8.77
N ALA A 185 -4.77 10.56 -9.44
CA ALA A 185 -4.85 11.96 -9.03
C ALA A 185 -5.34 12.11 -7.57
N LEU A 186 -6.36 11.34 -7.20
CA LEU A 186 -6.90 11.29 -5.84
C LEU A 186 -5.88 10.75 -4.83
N ILE A 187 -5.16 9.66 -5.18
CA ILE A 187 -4.10 9.11 -4.32
C ILE A 187 -3.03 10.19 -4.09
N VAL A 188 -2.57 10.86 -5.14
CA VAL A 188 -1.54 11.92 -5.02
C VAL A 188 -2.02 13.05 -4.12
N GLU A 189 -3.25 13.50 -4.31
CA GLU A 189 -3.83 14.59 -3.52
C GLU A 189 -3.92 14.21 -2.03
N MET A 190 -4.50 13.03 -1.73
CA MET A 190 -4.71 12.59 -0.35
C MET A 190 -3.39 12.26 0.37
N VAL A 191 -2.43 11.66 -0.33
CA VAL A 191 -1.09 11.37 0.22
C VAL A 191 -0.40 12.67 0.65
N LYS A 192 -0.50 13.73 -0.16
CA LYS A 192 0.05 15.06 0.18
C LYS A 192 -0.71 15.75 1.31
N GLN A 193 -2.04 15.71 1.27
CA GLN A 193 -2.88 16.35 2.30
C GLN A 193 -2.69 15.72 3.69
N LEU A 194 -2.50 14.40 3.75
CA LEU A 194 -2.30 13.66 4.99
C LEU A 194 -0.85 13.59 5.43
N ASP A 195 0.08 14.06 4.61
CA ASP A 195 1.52 13.97 4.86
C ASP A 195 1.99 12.52 5.13
N ILE A 196 1.35 11.56 4.44
CA ILE A 196 1.71 10.13 4.47
C ILE A 196 2.61 9.77 3.30
N SER A 197 3.28 8.62 3.37
CA SER A 197 3.99 8.06 2.21
C SER A 197 3.13 6.99 1.54
N ALA A 198 3.33 6.72 0.26
CA ALA A 198 2.66 5.61 -0.42
C ALA A 198 3.63 4.80 -1.29
N LEU A 199 3.38 3.50 -1.38
CA LEU A 199 4.07 2.60 -2.28
C LEU A 199 3.03 1.84 -3.12
N VAL A 200 3.10 2.00 -4.44
CA VAL A 200 2.12 1.46 -5.38
C VAL A 200 2.78 0.43 -6.28
N VAL A 201 2.21 -0.77 -6.36
CA VAL A 201 2.55 -1.70 -7.45
C VAL A 201 1.76 -1.30 -8.68
N SER A 202 2.45 -1.11 -9.81
CA SER A 202 1.80 -0.75 -11.07
C SER A 202 2.45 -1.43 -12.28
N HIS A 203 1.61 -1.82 -13.23
CA HIS A 203 2.03 -2.23 -14.57
C HIS A 203 1.94 -1.08 -15.59
N ASP A 204 1.34 0.03 -15.22
CA ASP A 204 1.15 1.19 -16.10
C ASP A 204 2.27 2.22 -15.90
N TRP A 205 3.33 2.06 -16.69
CA TRP A 205 4.50 2.94 -16.69
C TRP A 205 4.13 4.38 -17.06
N SER A 206 3.18 4.54 -17.98
CA SER A 206 2.80 5.86 -18.47
C SER A 206 2.15 6.70 -17.36
N LEU A 207 1.36 6.07 -16.51
CA LEU A 207 0.77 6.73 -15.34
C LEU A 207 1.83 7.01 -14.27
N VAL A 208 2.75 6.07 -14.01
CA VAL A 208 3.85 6.26 -13.03
C VAL A 208 4.70 7.48 -13.41
N GLU A 209 5.13 7.59 -14.67
CA GLU A 209 5.88 8.73 -15.17
C GLU A 209 5.08 10.03 -15.13
N ARG A 210 3.84 9.99 -15.61
CA ARG A 210 2.95 11.16 -15.67
C ARG A 210 2.72 11.80 -14.30
N PHE A 211 2.59 10.98 -13.24
CA PHE A 211 2.38 11.46 -11.88
C PHE A 211 3.69 11.69 -11.12
N GLY A 212 4.85 11.43 -11.71
CA GLY A 212 6.16 11.71 -11.14
C GLY A 212 6.47 10.87 -9.89
N PHE A 213 6.05 9.61 -9.85
CA PHE A 213 6.34 8.73 -8.73
C PHE A 213 7.82 8.35 -8.70
N SER A 214 8.40 8.21 -7.51
CA SER A 214 9.73 7.62 -7.35
C SER A 214 9.73 6.18 -7.82
N HIS A 215 10.53 5.86 -8.83
CA HIS A 215 10.41 4.61 -9.56
C HIS A 215 11.41 3.56 -9.08
N TYR A 216 10.91 2.43 -8.59
CA TYR A 216 11.69 1.25 -8.20
C TYR A 216 11.39 0.11 -9.17
N HIS A 217 12.33 -0.18 -10.06
CA HIS A 217 12.16 -1.18 -11.11
C HIS A 217 12.81 -2.51 -10.76
N ALA A 218 12.08 -3.60 -10.97
CA ALA A 218 12.58 -4.95 -10.81
C ALA A 218 13.50 -5.33 -12.00
N GLN A 219 14.79 -5.49 -11.74
CA GLN A 219 15.75 -6.05 -12.66
C GLN A 219 15.93 -7.54 -12.36
N LEU A 220 15.70 -8.39 -13.36
CA LEU A 220 15.95 -9.82 -13.23
C LEU A 220 17.46 -10.09 -13.20
N GLN A 221 17.93 -10.84 -12.21
CA GLN A 221 19.33 -11.21 -12.03
C GLN A 221 19.41 -12.69 -11.64
N GLY A 222 19.87 -13.55 -12.56
CA GLY A 222 19.90 -14.99 -12.33
C GLY A 222 18.52 -15.53 -11.93
N ASP A 223 18.45 -16.21 -10.79
CA ASP A 223 17.23 -16.80 -10.23
C ASP A 223 16.51 -15.82 -9.28
N GLY A 224 16.47 -14.53 -9.60
CA GLY A 224 15.83 -13.55 -8.74
C GLY A 224 15.61 -12.21 -9.39
N SER A 225 15.18 -11.25 -8.58
CA SER A 225 15.01 -9.86 -8.95
C SER A 225 15.58 -8.91 -7.90
N VAL A 226 16.10 -7.78 -8.36
CA VAL A 226 16.56 -6.68 -7.51
C VAL A 226 15.78 -5.43 -7.89
N PHE A 227 15.15 -4.78 -6.91
CA PHE A 227 14.42 -3.53 -7.10
C PHE A 227 15.37 -2.34 -6.91
N ILE A 228 15.55 -1.56 -7.96
CA ILE A 228 16.50 -0.44 -7.99
C ILE A 228 15.76 0.84 -8.33
N LYS A 229 16.05 1.92 -7.61
CA LYS A 229 15.54 3.28 -7.92
C LYS A 229 16.13 3.75 -9.24
N GLN A 230 15.27 4.24 -10.13
CA GLN A 230 15.63 4.83 -11.45
C GLN A 230 15.58 6.34 -11.39
#